data_874fe9b52d6dffae4f32747e63ac18ac
#
_entry.id   874fe9b52d6dffae4f32747e63ac18ac
#
_cell.length_a   1.000
_cell.length_b   1.000
_cell.length_c   1.000
_cell.angle_alpha   90.00
_cell.angle_beta   90.00
_cell.angle_gamma   90.00
#
_symmetry.space_group_name_H-M   'P 1'
#
loop_
_entity.id
_entity.type
_entity.pdbx_description
1 polymer ?
#
loop_
_entity_poly.entity_id
_entity_poly.type
_entity_poly.pdbx_seq_one_letter_code
_entity_poly.pdbx_strand_id
1 'polypeptide(L)'
;MDNVLQGKSALVVGGTSGIGYCLVQSLLQEFVSVVVQGQSKSKRITSLCEQGNIACFICDLQKGSYVEKLCQYANAADILCVSYGPFLQKPLDMTTAEEWNTIVYANLTLPGILVSSALAGMKERKWGRILLFGGTETHLLRGFRTNAVYGAAKTGIMSLVKSVSMEYARYGITANALCPGFTDNGLLPEDIRLLWAKKNPDGELVNPSAVTDAALFLLKNSSYNGVVMSVDKGWSSF
;
A
#
# COMPACT_ATOMS: atom_id res chain seq x y z
N MET A 1 23.57 8.67 -10.94
CA MET A 1 22.22 8.48 -11.54
C MET A 1 21.31 9.54 -10.93
N ASP A 2 20.62 10.28 -11.78
CA ASP A 2 19.70 11.31 -11.29
C ASP A 2 18.59 10.66 -10.44
N ASN A 3 18.30 11.28 -9.31
CA ASN A 3 17.20 10.80 -8.45
C ASN A 3 15.85 11.15 -9.10
N VAL A 4 15.26 10.18 -9.80
CA VAL A 4 14.02 10.35 -10.58
C VAL A 4 12.80 10.74 -9.70
N LEU A 5 12.89 10.54 -8.38
CA LEU A 5 11.83 10.88 -7.42
C LEU A 5 12.01 12.27 -6.79
N GLN A 6 13.19 12.88 -6.89
CA GLN A 6 13.47 14.17 -6.30
C GLN A 6 12.51 15.26 -6.82
N GLY A 7 11.93 16.01 -5.90
CA GLY A 7 10.98 17.08 -6.22
C GLY A 7 9.58 16.61 -6.60
N LYS A 8 9.31 15.30 -6.58
CA LYS A 8 7.98 14.72 -6.80
C LYS A 8 7.11 14.86 -5.54
N SER A 9 5.80 14.71 -5.75
CA SER A 9 4.80 14.69 -4.69
C SER A 9 4.19 13.30 -4.53
N ALA A 10 3.92 12.89 -3.29
CA ALA A 10 3.32 11.58 -2.98
C ALA A 10 2.11 11.71 -2.07
N LEU A 11 1.09 10.88 -2.32
CA LEU A 11 0.06 10.54 -1.34
C LEU A 11 0.34 9.13 -0.81
N VAL A 12 0.51 8.99 0.50
CA VAL A 12 0.65 7.70 1.19
C VAL A 12 -0.55 7.48 2.10
N VAL A 13 -1.43 6.58 1.71
CA VAL A 13 -2.62 6.18 2.49
C VAL A 13 -2.26 5.02 3.41
N GLY A 14 -2.53 5.19 4.73
CA GLY A 14 -2.06 4.26 5.76
C GLY A 14 -0.61 4.47 6.15
N GLY A 15 -0.07 5.68 5.96
CA GLY A 15 1.35 6.00 6.17
C GLY A 15 1.75 6.29 7.62
N THR A 16 0.89 6.08 8.63
CA THR A 16 1.18 6.44 10.02
C THR A 16 1.75 5.31 10.88
N SER A 17 1.83 4.09 10.36
CA SER A 17 2.36 2.92 11.06
C SER A 17 2.90 1.87 10.10
N GLY A 18 3.63 0.88 10.63
CA GLY A 18 4.09 -0.29 9.88
C GLY A 18 4.86 0.05 8.60
N ILE A 19 4.59 -0.70 7.53
CA ILE A 19 5.21 -0.53 6.22
C ILE A 19 4.99 0.89 5.66
N GLY A 20 3.77 1.41 5.81
CA GLY A 20 3.45 2.75 5.29
C GLY A 20 4.27 3.86 5.93
N TYR A 21 4.53 3.78 7.25
CA TYR A 21 5.39 4.73 7.95
C TYR A 21 6.85 4.65 7.46
N CYS A 22 7.39 3.43 7.32
CA CYS A 22 8.75 3.25 6.77
C CYS A 22 8.84 3.79 5.33
N LEU A 23 7.79 3.58 4.52
CA LEU A 23 7.74 4.10 3.16
C LEU A 23 7.72 5.64 3.12
N VAL A 24 6.96 6.28 4.03
CA VAL A 24 6.98 7.75 4.17
C VAL A 24 8.39 8.25 4.46
N GLN A 25 9.10 7.63 5.42
CA GLN A 25 10.48 7.99 5.75
C GLN A 25 11.41 7.84 4.54
N SER A 26 11.31 6.72 3.81
CA SER A 26 12.13 6.46 2.64
C SER A 26 11.85 7.47 1.50
N LEU A 27 10.59 7.85 1.28
CA LEU A 27 10.23 8.86 0.28
C LEU A 27 10.77 10.26 0.65
N LEU A 28 10.73 10.63 1.92
CA LEU A 28 11.32 11.90 2.39
C LEU A 28 12.84 11.94 2.18
N GLN A 29 13.55 10.82 2.38
CA GLN A 29 14.99 10.68 2.08
C GLN A 29 15.29 10.81 0.58
N GLU A 30 14.32 10.47 -0.28
CA GLU A 30 14.40 10.68 -1.72
C GLU A 30 13.98 12.10 -2.16
N PHE A 31 13.81 13.03 -1.22
CA PHE A 31 13.38 14.41 -1.45
C PHE A 31 12.00 14.53 -2.11
N VAL A 32 11.08 13.63 -1.77
CA VAL A 32 9.67 13.65 -2.16
C VAL A 32 8.87 14.44 -1.13
N SER A 33 7.96 15.30 -1.60
CA SER A 33 6.97 15.94 -0.72
C SER A 33 5.81 14.98 -0.46
N VAL A 34 5.46 14.71 0.80
CA VAL A 34 4.51 13.65 1.14
C VAL A 34 3.26 14.21 1.82
N VAL A 35 2.09 13.85 1.30
CA VAL A 35 0.83 13.88 2.06
C VAL A 35 0.63 12.49 2.65
N VAL A 36 0.60 12.39 3.97
CA VAL A 36 0.37 11.13 4.67
C VAL A 36 -1.04 11.08 5.25
N GLN A 37 -1.79 10.03 4.90
CA GLN A 37 -3.07 9.75 5.54
C GLN A 37 -2.88 8.71 6.64
N GLY A 38 -3.53 8.92 7.78
CA GLY A 38 -3.62 7.98 8.89
C GLY A 38 -4.90 8.17 9.70
N GLN A 39 -5.23 7.18 10.53
CA GLN A 39 -6.43 7.22 11.37
C GLN A 39 -6.25 8.08 12.62
N SER A 40 -5.03 8.15 13.15
CA SER A 40 -4.72 8.90 14.36
C SER A 40 -3.34 9.56 14.28
N LYS A 41 -3.19 10.68 15.01
CA LYS A 41 -1.87 11.28 15.23
C LYS A 41 -1.07 10.43 16.22
N SER A 42 0.08 9.97 15.80
CA SER A 42 1.08 9.36 16.68
C SER A 42 2.23 10.31 16.92
N LYS A 43 2.99 10.12 18.02
CA LYS A 43 4.22 10.89 18.29
C LYS A 43 5.20 10.82 17.11
N ARG A 44 5.28 9.66 16.43
CA ARG A 44 6.12 9.46 15.25
C ARG A 44 5.72 10.36 14.10
N ILE A 45 4.42 10.47 13.81
CA ILE A 45 3.90 11.32 12.74
C ILE A 45 4.04 12.80 13.09
N THR A 46 3.80 13.19 14.34
CA THR A 46 4.01 14.56 14.78
C THR A 46 5.46 14.99 14.54
N SER A 47 6.42 14.16 14.95
CA SER A 47 7.85 14.42 14.70
C SER A 47 8.21 14.49 13.22
N LEU A 48 7.59 13.68 12.35
CA LEU A 48 7.80 13.79 10.90
C LEU A 48 7.24 15.09 10.34
N CYS A 49 6.04 15.52 10.79
CA CYS A 49 5.42 16.76 10.32
C CYS A 49 6.23 18.01 10.67
N GLU A 50 7.10 17.94 11.69
CA GLU A 50 8.02 19.02 12.07
C GLU A 50 9.24 19.12 11.14
N GLN A 51 9.54 18.08 10.36
CA GLN A 51 10.72 18.02 9.48
C GLN A 51 10.54 18.77 8.13
N GLY A 52 9.38 19.34 7.84
CA GLY A 52 9.05 19.94 6.54
C GLY A 52 8.77 18.89 5.45
N ASN A 53 8.35 19.32 4.27
CA ASN A 53 8.01 18.48 3.12
C ASN A 53 6.98 17.37 3.36
N ILE A 54 6.27 17.42 4.49
CA ILE A 54 5.23 16.44 4.82
C ILE A 54 3.97 17.16 5.36
N ALA A 55 2.81 16.77 4.85
CA ALA A 55 1.50 17.17 5.34
C ALA A 55 0.73 15.96 5.87
N CYS A 56 0.05 16.12 6.99
CA CYS A 56 -0.69 15.04 7.63
C CYS A 56 -2.20 15.24 7.44
N PHE A 57 -2.85 14.24 6.88
CA PHE A 57 -4.30 14.18 6.77
C PHE A 57 -4.85 13.06 7.66
N ILE A 58 -5.38 13.44 8.81
CA ILE A 58 -5.88 12.47 9.79
C ILE A 58 -7.38 12.30 9.61
N CYS A 59 -7.81 11.10 9.25
CA CYS A 59 -9.20 10.74 9.08
C CYS A 59 -9.42 9.24 9.25
N ASP A 60 -10.61 8.86 9.70
CA ASP A 60 -11.04 7.46 9.74
C ASP A 60 -11.66 7.10 8.38
N LEU A 61 -10.98 6.25 7.63
CA LEU A 61 -11.39 5.84 6.28
C LEU A 61 -12.66 4.98 6.27
N GLN A 62 -13.11 4.49 7.41
CA GLN A 62 -14.37 3.74 7.55
C GLN A 62 -15.58 4.68 7.78
N LYS A 63 -15.34 5.96 8.08
CA LYS A 63 -16.37 6.96 8.42
C LYS A 63 -16.56 8.04 7.34
N GLY A 64 -16.63 7.70 6.14
CA GLY A 64 -17.37 8.22 4.97
C GLY A 64 -17.06 9.60 4.37
N SER A 65 -16.76 10.70 5.05
CA SER A 65 -16.77 12.05 4.44
C SER A 65 -15.45 12.52 3.83
N TYR A 66 -14.40 11.72 3.90
CA TYR A 66 -13.03 12.15 3.56
C TYR A 66 -12.55 11.70 2.17
N VAL A 67 -13.33 10.91 1.45
CA VAL A 67 -12.92 10.34 0.16
C VAL A 67 -12.69 11.43 -0.88
N GLU A 68 -13.54 12.45 -0.95
CA GLU A 68 -13.37 13.57 -1.88
C GLU A 68 -12.03 14.28 -1.68
N LYS A 69 -11.66 14.54 -0.41
CA LYS A 69 -10.39 15.19 -0.09
C LYS A 69 -9.20 14.32 -0.45
N LEU A 70 -9.29 13.01 -0.21
CA LEU A 70 -8.26 12.06 -0.64
C LEU A 70 -8.15 11.98 -2.16
N CYS A 71 -9.27 12.03 -2.88
CA CYS A 71 -9.28 12.10 -4.34
C CYS A 71 -8.57 13.37 -4.87
N GLN A 72 -8.78 14.52 -4.21
CA GLN A 72 -8.05 15.74 -4.55
C GLN A 72 -6.54 15.58 -4.36
N TYR A 73 -6.10 14.99 -3.23
CA TYR A 73 -4.69 14.71 -2.99
C TYR A 73 -4.13 13.68 -3.99
N ALA A 74 -4.90 12.62 -4.31
CA ALA A 74 -4.49 11.63 -5.29
C ALA A 74 -4.31 12.22 -6.69
N ASN A 75 -5.24 13.08 -7.13
CA ASN A 75 -5.15 13.77 -8.41
C ASN A 75 -3.91 14.68 -8.50
N ALA A 76 -3.59 15.39 -7.42
CA ALA A 76 -2.43 16.28 -7.35
C ALA A 76 -1.08 15.53 -7.25
N ALA A 77 -1.07 14.29 -6.75
CA ALA A 77 0.15 13.55 -6.49
C ALA A 77 0.77 12.94 -7.75
N ASP A 78 2.10 12.95 -7.81
CA ASP A 78 2.87 12.21 -8.80
C ASP A 78 2.99 10.72 -8.43
N ILE A 79 2.98 10.42 -7.12
CA ILE A 79 3.13 9.07 -6.58
C ILE A 79 1.91 8.77 -5.69
N LEU A 80 1.22 7.67 -5.95
CA LEU A 80 0.15 7.16 -5.10
C LEU A 80 0.58 5.83 -4.48
N CYS A 81 0.66 5.77 -3.15
CA CYS A 81 0.90 4.54 -2.40
C CYS A 81 -0.28 4.26 -1.46
N VAL A 82 -0.90 3.08 -1.57
CA VAL A 82 -2.02 2.68 -0.70
C VAL A 82 -1.62 1.45 0.10
N SER A 83 -1.13 1.68 1.31
CA SER A 83 -0.71 0.62 2.26
C SER A 83 -1.78 0.33 3.33
N TYR A 84 -2.87 1.09 3.36
CA TYR A 84 -4.02 0.84 4.23
C TYR A 84 -4.78 -0.41 3.78
N GLY A 85 -5.21 -1.22 4.76
CA GLY A 85 -6.08 -2.36 4.50
C GLY A 85 -6.29 -3.19 5.76
N PRO A 86 -7.47 -3.07 6.43
CA PRO A 86 -7.77 -3.88 7.60
C PRO A 86 -7.86 -5.36 7.23
N PHE A 87 -7.44 -6.20 8.15
CA PHE A 87 -7.48 -7.65 8.02
C PHE A 87 -8.70 -8.20 8.77
N LEU A 88 -9.39 -9.17 8.16
CA LEU A 88 -10.46 -9.94 8.81
C LEU A 88 -10.10 -11.42 8.75
N GLN A 89 -10.07 -12.06 9.92
CA GLN A 89 -9.90 -13.51 10.05
C GLN A 89 -11.18 -14.12 10.64
N LYS A 90 -12.01 -14.69 9.76
CA LYS A 90 -13.30 -15.26 10.13
C LYS A 90 -13.74 -16.30 9.08
N PRO A 91 -14.37 -17.42 9.47
CA PRO A 91 -14.99 -18.36 8.53
C PRO A 91 -16.00 -17.66 7.62
N LEU A 92 -16.07 -18.10 6.36
CA LEU A 92 -16.89 -17.43 5.35
C LEU A 92 -18.39 -17.45 5.68
N ASP A 93 -18.88 -18.56 6.20
CA ASP A 93 -20.28 -18.75 6.63
C ASP A 93 -20.67 -17.92 7.86
N MET A 94 -19.69 -17.40 8.58
CA MET A 94 -19.88 -16.50 9.74
C MET A 94 -19.66 -15.03 9.40
N THR A 95 -19.22 -14.72 8.18
CA THR A 95 -18.91 -13.34 7.77
C THR A 95 -20.19 -12.60 7.38
N THR A 96 -20.45 -11.47 8.04
CA THR A 96 -21.64 -10.67 7.79
C THR A 96 -21.53 -9.80 6.55
N ALA A 97 -22.66 -9.34 6.01
CA ALA A 97 -22.68 -8.40 4.88
C ALA A 97 -21.96 -7.08 5.19
N GLU A 98 -22.04 -6.59 6.44
CA GLU A 98 -21.34 -5.38 6.88
C GLU A 98 -19.82 -5.59 6.87
N GLU A 99 -19.35 -6.73 7.38
CA GLU A 99 -17.92 -7.09 7.33
C GLU A 99 -17.42 -7.24 5.88
N TRP A 100 -18.23 -7.87 5.01
CA TRP A 100 -17.96 -7.91 3.57
C TRP A 100 -17.76 -6.52 3.01
N ASN A 101 -18.73 -5.64 3.19
CA ASN A 101 -18.68 -4.28 2.66
C ASN A 101 -17.46 -3.52 3.20
N THR A 102 -17.20 -3.61 4.49
CA THR A 102 -16.07 -2.93 5.14
C THR A 102 -14.73 -3.38 4.58
N ILE A 103 -14.52 -4.71 4.48
CA ILE A 103 -13.25 -5.26 4.04
C ILE A 103 -13.03 -5.03 2.54
N VAL A 104 -14.05 -5.26 1.70
CA VAL A 104 -13.94 -5.02 0.26
C VAL A 104 -13.76 -3.54 -0.03
N TYR A 105 -14.52 -2.67 0.66
CA TYR A 105 -14.36 -1.22 0.51
C TYR A 105 -12.92 -0.78 0.80
N ALA A 106 -12.39 -1.14 1.96
CA ALA A 106 -11.07 -0.68 2.39
C ALA A 106 -9.91 -1.27 1.57
N ASN A 107 -10.05 -2.54 1.13
CA ASN A 107 -8.96 -3.27 0.48
C ASN A 107 -9.01 -3.28 -1.06
N LEU A 108 -10.14 -2.88 -1.67
CA LEU A 108 -10.29 -2.87 -3.13
C LEU A 108 -10.97 -1.60 -3.64
N THR A 109 -12.16 -1.25 -3.11
CA THR A 109 -12.95 -0.13 -3.65
C THR A 109 -12.25 1.20 -3.44
N LEU A 110 -11.81 1.52 -2.23
CA LEU A 110 -11.10 2.76 -1.92
C LEU A 110 -9.79 2.87 -2.71
N PRO A 111 -8.90 1.86 -2.75
CA PRO A 111 -7.74 1.90 -3.65
C PRO A 111 -8.11 2.18 -5.11
N GLY A 112 -9.16 1.54 -5.63
CA GLY A 112 -9.64 1.75 -7.00
C GLY A 112 -10.11 3.19 -7.25
N ILE A 113 -10.88 3.78 -6.34
CA ILE A 113 -11.32 5.19 -6.40
C ILE A 113 -10.11 6.13 -6.43
N LEU A 114 -9.13 5.91 -5.54
CA LEU A 114 -7.93 6.76 -5.48
C LEU A 114 -7.05 6.61 -6.72
N VAL A 115 -6.91 5.41 -7.25
CA VAL A 115 -6.21 5.16 -8.53
C VAL A 115 -6.90 5.93 -9.66
N SER A 116 -8.24 5.82 -9.80
CA SER A 116 -8.99 6.55 -10.83
C SER A 116 -8.78 8.07 -10.73
N SER A 117 -8.76 8.61 -9.51
CA SER A 117 -8.52 10.03 -9.30
C SER A 117 -7.08 10.45 -9.61
N ALA A 118 -6.09 9.64 -9.22
CA ALA A 118 -4.67 9.89 -9.50
C ALA A 118 -4.37 9.88 -11.01
N LEU A 119 -4.97 8.93 -11.74
CA LEU A 119 -4.75 8.78 -13.18
C LEU A 119 -5.14 10.03 -13.97
N ALA A 120 -6.16 10.79 -13.57
CA ALA A 120 -6.55 12.03 -14.23
C ALA A 120 -5.39 13.04 -14.23
N GLY A 121 -4.85 13.39 -13.08
CA GLY A 121 -3.72 14.33 -12.98
C GLY A 121 -2.41 13.76 -13.52
N MET A 122 -2.12 12.47 -13.29
CA MET A 122 -0.91 11.84 -13.82
C MET A 122 -0.88 11.81 -15.36
N LYS A 123 -2.02 11.66 -16.03
CA LYS A 123 -2.12 11.75 -17.49
C LYS A 123 -1.76 13.14 -18.00
N GLU A 124 -2.26 14.18 -17.37
CA GLU A 124 -1.96 15.58 -17.74
C GLU A 124 -0.47 15.88 -17.59
N ARG A 125 0.13 15.41 -16.49
CA ARG A 125 1.58 15.56 -16.23
C ARG A 125 2.46 14.62 -17.04
N LYS A 126 1.89 13.62 -17.72
CA LYS A 126 2.60 12.56 -18.47
C LYS A 126 3.64 11.84 -17.62
N TRP A 127 3.36 11.67 -16.35
CA TRP A 127 4.18 10.98 -15.37
C TRP A 127 3.34 10.52 -14.18
N GLY A 128 3.57 9.30 -13.72
CA GLY A 128 2.89 8.80 -12.52
C GLY A 128 3.51 7.49 -12.04
N ARG A 129 3.41 7.27 -10.72
CA ARG A 129 3.81 6.03 -10.05
C ARG A 129 2.71 5.59 -9.09
N ILE A 130 2.19 4.40 -9.30
CA ILE A 130 1.17 3.80 -8.45
C ILE A 130 1.74 2.54 -7.81
N LEU A 131 1.70 2.48 -6.48
CA LEU A 131 2.13 1.33 -5.70
C LEU A 131 1.00 0.90 -4.77
N LEU A 132 0.49 -0.30 -4.99
CA LEU A 132 -0.55 -0.90 -4.17
C LEU A 132 0.02 -2.07 -3.36
N PHE A 133 -0.65 -2.41 -2.26
CA PHE A 133 -0.23 -3.50 -1.41
C PHE A 133 -1.26 -4.61 -1.41
N GLY A 134 -0.82 -5.80 -1.78
CA GLY A 134 -1.52 -7.05 -1.58
C GLY A 134 -1.39 -7.54 -0.14
N GLY A 135 -1.47 -8.83 0.02
CA GLY A 135 -1.18 -9.54 1.25
C GLY A 135 -0.45 -10.83 0.92
N THR A 136 -0.14 -11.61 1.93
CA THR A 136 0.53 -12.90 1.77
C THR A 136 -0.23 -13.77 0.76
N GLU A 137 0.46 -14.22 -0.28
CA GLU A 137 -0.04 -15.11 -1.35
C GLU A 137 -1.20 -14.55 -2.21
N THR A 138 -1.58 -13.29 -2.09
CA THR A 138 -2.66 -12.71 -2.90
C THR A 138 -2.24 -12.42 -4.35
N HIS A 139 -0.98 -12.64 -4.69
CA HIS A 139 -0.47 -12.65 -6.07
C HIS A 139 -0.88 -13.90 -6.86
N LEU A 140 -1.33 -14.94 -6.15
CA LEU A 140 -1.83 -16.19 -6.70
C LEU A 140 -3.36 -16.24 -6.66
N LEU A 141 -3.97 -16.81 -7.68
CA LEU A 141 -5.41 -17.15 -7.63
C LEU A 141 -5.56 -18.44 -6.83
N ARG A 142 -5.97 -18.32 -5.58
CA ARG A 142 -6.12 -19.46 -4.65
C ARG A 142 -7.27 -19.25 -3.67
N GLY A 143 -7.64 -20.33 -2.96
CA GLY A 143 -8.55 -20.26 -1.83
C GLY A 143 -7.87 -19.79 -0.55
N PHE A 144 -8.57 -19.01 0.26
CA PHE A 144 -8.12 -18.57 1.58
C PHE A 144 -9.04 -19.11 2.67
N ARG A 145 -8.47 -19.79 3.66
CA ARG A 145 -9.23 -20.21 4.85
C ARG A 145 -9.39 -19.04 5.79
N THR A 146 -10.53 -18.89 6.43
CA THR A 146 -10.79 -17.90 7.49
C THR A 146 -10.50 -16.43 7.16
N ASN A 147 -10.06 -16.12 5.95
CA ASN A 147 -9.80 -14.74 5.48
C ASN A 147 -10.18 -14.55 4.00
N ALA A 148 -11.25 -15.25 3.55
CA ALA A 148 -11.65 -15.30 2.15
C ALA A 148 -12.01 -13.91 1.60
N VAL A 149 -12.72 -13.08 2.37
CA VAL A 149 -13.10 -11.72 1.96
C VAL A 149 -11.88 -10.85 1.72
N TYR A 150 -10.94 -10.86 2.67
CA TYR A 150 -9.69 -10.13 2.54
C TYR A 150 -8.86 -10.64 1.35
N GLY A 151 -8.73 -11.96 1.21
CA GLY A 151 -8.00 -12.58 0.12
C GLY A 151 -8.58 -12.21 -1.25
N ALA A 152 -9.91 -12.28 -1.40
CA ALA A 152 -10.60 -11.90 -2.64
C ALA A 152 -10.35 -10.41 -2.99
N ALA A 153 -10.50 -9.50 -2.01
CA ALA A 153 -10.28 -8.08 -2.22
C ALA A 153 -8.83 -7.77 -2.61
N LYS A 154 -7.87 -8.36 -1.90
CA LYS A 154 -6.43 -8.14 -2.19
C LYS A 154 -5.99 -8.79 -3.50
N THR A 155 -6.55 -9.94 -3.89
CA THR A 155 -6.31 -10.51 -5.22
C THR A 155 -6.86 -9.61 -6.32
N GLY A 156 -8.00 -8.93 -6.10
CA GLY A 156 -8.54 -7.94 -7.03
C GLY A 156 -7.60 -6.76 -7.31
N ILE A 157 -6.77 -6.36 -6.34
CA ILE A 157 -5.72 -5.34 -6.51
C ILE A 157 -4.73 -5.73 -7.61
N MET A 158 -4.39 -7.02 -7.73
CA MET A 158 -3.45 -7.49 -8.76
C MET A 158 -4.00 -7.26 -10.17
N SER A 159 -5.30 -7.52 -10.36
CA SER A 159 -5.98 -7.25 -11.62
C SER A 159 -6.02 -5.75 -11.93
N LEU A 160 -6.33 -4.90 -10.94
CA LEU A 160 -6.31 -3.44 -11.08
C LEU A 160 -4.94 -2.92 -11.53
N VAL A 161 -3.86 -3.38 -10.90
CA VAL A 161 -2.49 -3.03 -11.27
C VAL A 161 -2.17 -3.39 -12.72
N LYS A 162 -2.55 -4.60 -13.16
CA LYS A 162 -2.36 -5.05 -14.54
C LYS A 162 -3.14 -4.18 -15.52
N SER A 163 -4.39 -3.84 -15.21
CA SER A 163 -5.24 -2.99 -16.07
C SER A 163 -4.65 -1.59 -16.23
N VAL A 164 -4.21 -0.98 -15.13
CA VAL A 164 -3.55 0.34 -15.19
C VAL A 164 -2.26 0.29 -16.01
N SER A 165 -1.43 -0.74 -15.81
CA SER A 165 -0.17 -0.87 -16.52
C SER A 165 -0.36 -1.00 -18.04
N MET A 166 -1.41 -1.70 -18.48
CA MET A 166 -1.71 -1.87 -19.90
C MET A 166 -2.25 -0.58 -20.55
N GLU A 167 -3.17 0.09 -19.88
CA GLU A 167 -3.92 1.19 -20.47
C GLU A 167 -3.15 2.52 -20.40
N TYR A 168 -2.39 2.74 -19.30
CA TYR A 168 -1.82 4.06 -19.00
C TYR A 168 -0.30 4.16 -19.21
N ALA A 169 0.40 3.09 -19.61
CA ALA A 169 1.84 3.13 -19.90
C ALA A 169 2.23 4.23 -20.90
N ARG A 170 1.40 4.47 -21.92
CA ARG A 170 1.62 5.52 -22.94
C ARG A 170 1.68 6.94 -22.38
N TYR A 171 1.21 7.15 -21.14
CA TYR A 171 1.27 8.43 -20.44
C TYR A 171 2.43 8.52 -19.46
N GLY A 172 3.40 7.60 -19.50
CA GLY A 172 4.53 7.56 -18.57
C GLY A 172 4.15 7.11 -17.15
N ILE A 173 2.99 6.44 -17.00
CA ILE A 173 2.47 5.98 -15.73
C ILE A 173 2.81 4.50 -15.55
N THR A 174 3.34 4.15 -14.36
CA THR A 174 3.52 2.74 -13.96
C THR A 174 2.64 2.42 -12.75
N ALA A 175 2.12 1.20 -12.72
CA ALA A 175 1.41 0.66 -11.58
C ALA A 175 1.98 -0.71 -11.21
N ASN A 176 2.35 -0.88 -9.94
CA ASN A 176 2.92 -2.11 -9.43
C ASN A 176 2.29 -2.47 -8.08
N ALA A 177 2.42 -3.72 -7.66
CA ALA A 177 1.99 -4.18 -6.36
C ALA A 177 3.09 -4.92 -5.62
N LEU A 178 3.14 -4.74 -4.30
CA LEU A 178 3.91 -5.56 -3.37
C LEU A 178 2.97 -6.46 -2.58
N CYS A 179 3.37 -7.70 -2.37
CA CYS A 179 2.70 -8.69 -1.52
C CYS A 179 3.64 -9.02 -0.34
N PRO A 180 3.59 -8.23 0.75
CA PRO A 180 4.41 -8.51 1.92
C PRO A 180 3.96 -9.80 2.60
N GLY A 181 4.92 -10.56 3.11
CA GLY A 181 4.68 -11.64 4.04
C GLY A 181 4.40 -11.14 5.46
N PHE A 182 4.58 -12.03 6.45
CA PHE A 182 4.47 -11.66 7.86
C PHE A 182 5.56 -10.65 8.22
N THR A 183 5.15 -9.39 8.36
CA THR A 183 6.06 -8.25 8.53
C THR A 183 6.03 -7.76 9.97
N ASP A 184 7.18 -7.46 10.54
CA ASP A 184 7.29 -6.84 11.86
C ASP A 184 6.90 -5.36 11.77
N ASN A 185 5.72 -5.01 12.25
CA ASN A 185 5.25 -3.63 12.28
C ASN A 185 5.71 -2.86 13.54
N GLY A 186 6.49 -3.49 14.41
CA GLY A 186 6.95 -2.95 15.68
C GLY A 186 5.86 -2.76 16.74
N LEU A 187 4.66 -3.31 16.52
CA LEU A 187 3.49 -3.21 17.42
C LEU A 187 2.95 -4.60 17.82
N LEU A 188 3.54 -5.67 17.29
CA LEU A 188 3.11 -7.03 17.59
C LEU A 188 3.51 -7.43 19.02
N PRO A 189 2.58 -8.03 19.80
CA PRO A 189 2.93 -8.73 21.02
C PRO A 189 3.99 -9.81 20.73
N GLU A 190 4.89 -10.05 21.68
CA GLU A 190 6.04 -10.93 21.48
C GLU A 190 5.64 -12.39 21.16
N ASP A 191 4.58 -12.90 21.80
CA ASP A 191 4.03 -14.23 21.54
C ASP A 191 3.50 -14.35 20.10
N ILE A 192 2.80 -13.32 19.60
CA ILE A 192 2.32 -13.26 18.20
C ILE A 192 3.50 -13.13 17.23
N ARG A 193 4.48 -12.31 17.58
CA ARG A 193 5.70 -12.12 16.79
C ARG A 193 6.44 -13.44 16.59
N LEU A 194 6.66 -14.19 17.66
CA LEU A 194 7.30 -15.51 17.60
C LEU A 194 6.45 -16.54 16.83
N LEU A 195 5.12 -16.51 17.01
CA LEU A 195 4.20 -17.41 16.29
C LEU A 195 4.26 -17.17 14.77
N TRP A 196 4.29 -15.90 14.36
CA TRP A 196 4.34 -15.55 12.94
C TRP A 196 5.73 -15.78 12.34
N ALA A 197 6.79 -15.51 13.07
CA ALA A 197 8.15 -15.78 12.63
C ALA A 197 8.35 -17.26 12.29
N LYS A 198 7.84 -18.17 13.12
CA LYS A 198 7.91 -19.63 12.90
C LYS A 198 7.22 -20.11 11.60
N LYS A 199 6.37 -19.27 11.00
CA LYS A 199 5.72 -19.62 9.72
C LYS A 199 6.62 -19.35 8.52
N ASN A 200 7.61 -18.46 8.65
CA ASN A 200 8.58 -18.22 7.59
C ASN A 200 9.65 -19.29 7.55
N PRO A 201 10.15 -19.68 6.37
CA PRO A 201 11.19 -20.71 6.23
C PRO A 201 12.45 -20.46 7.04
N ASP A 202 12.84 -19.20 7.24
CA ASP A 202 14.03 -18.78 8.00
C ASP A 202 13.74 -18.51 9.49
N GLY A 203 12.48 -18.66 9.93
CA GLY A 203 12.08 -18.41 11.31
C GLY A 203 12.01 -16.92 11.72
N GLU A 204 12.07 -15.99 10.77
CA GLU A 204 12.07 -14.56 11.04
C GLU A 204 10.93 -13.83 10.34
N LEU A 205 10.48 -12.71 10.88
CA LEU A 205 9.55 -11.80 10.21
C LEU A 205 10.27 -11.02 9.09
N VAL A 206 9.49 -10.61 8.09
CA VAL A 206 9.97 -9.67 7.08
C VAL A 206 10.25 -8.33 7.74
N ASN A 207 11.44 -7.77 7.48
CA ASN A 207 11.75 -6.42 7.92
C ASN A 207 10.97 -5.41 7.05
N PRO A 208 10.28 -4.41 7.63
CA PRO A 208 9.63 -3.34 6.86
C PRO A 208 10.56 -2.64 5.87
N SER A 209 11.86 -2.51 6.19
CA SER A 209 12.84 -1.92 5.26
C SER A 209 12.97 -2.70 3.96
N ALA A 210 12.96 -4.04 4.00
CA ALA A 210 13.00 -4.86 2.78
C ALA A 210 11.80 -4.60 1.86
N VAL A 211 10.62 -4.35 2.46
CA VAL A 211 9.42 -3.99 1.70
C VAL A 211 9.55 -2.58 1.12
N THR A 212 10.11 -1.63 1.86
CA THR A 212 10.29 -0.25 1.36
C THR A 212 11.41 -0.14 0.33
N ASP A 213 12.46 -0.96 0.42
CA ASP A 213 13.51 -1.04 -0.60
C ASP A 213 12.93 -1.54 -1.93
N ALA A 214 12.10 -2.59 -1.88
CA ALA A 214 11.36 -3.07 -3.05
C ALA A 214 10.39 -2.00 -3.60
N ALA A 215 9.73 -1.25 -2.72
CA ALA A 215 8.87 -0.13 -3.10
C ALA A 215 9.63 0.95 -3.86
N LEU A 216 10.76 1.43 -3.31
CA LEU A 216 11.60 2.43 -3.96
C LEU A 216 12.17 1.92 -5.29
N PHE A 217 12.58 0.65 -5.35
CA PHE A 217 13.04 0.03 -6.59
C PHE A 217 11.97 0.10 -7.69
N LEU A 218 10.72 -0.25 -7.39
CA LEU A 218 9.63 -0.20 -8.35
C LEU A 218 9.24 1.24 -8.73
N LEU A 219 9.26 2.18 -7.78
CA LEU A 219 8.93 3.59 -8.02
C LEU A 219 9.99 4.29 -8.89
N LYS A 220 11.26 3.95 -8.72
CA LYS A 220 12.38 4.54 -9.47
C LYS A 220 12.51 4.02 -10.89
N ASN A 221 12.04 2.82 -11.17
CA ASN A 221 12.30 2.13 -12.44
C ASN A 221 11.05 2.00 -13.29
N SER A 222 10.95 2.80 -14.33
CA SER A 222 9.78 2.80 -15.25
C SER A 222 9.64 1.55 -16.12
N SER A 223 10.68 0.73 -16.25
CA SER A 223 10.64 -0.53 -16.98
C SER A 223 9.85 -1.62 -16.23
N TYR A 224 9.63 -1.45 -14.91
CA TYR A 224 8.79 -2.34 -14.12
C TYR A 224 7.39 -1.77 -14.05
N ASN A 225 6.48 -2.34 -14.85
CA ASN A 225 5.10 -1.90 -14.95
C ASN A 225 4.16 -3.11 -15.01
N GLY A 226 3.18 -3.14 -14.14
CA GLY A 226 2.30 -4.29 -13.95
C GLY A 226 2.96 -5.42 -13.13
N VAL A 227 4.06 -5.15 -12.43
CA VAL A 227 4.74 -6.14 -11.61
C VAL A 227 3.94 -6.38 -10.32
N VAL A 228 3.80 -7.64 -9.95
CA VAL A 228 3.33 -8.09 -8.64
C VAL A 228 4.47 -8.85 -7.99
N MET A 229 5.04 -8.28 -6.94
CA MET A 229 6.27 -8.79 -6.31
C MET A 229 5.99 -9.22 -4.87
N SER A 230 6.31 -10.46 -4.55
CA SER A 230 6.32 -10.95 -3.16
C SER A 230 7.59 -10.50 -2.44
N VAL A 231 7.42 -10.05 -1.19
CA VAL A 231 8.50 -9.74 -0.25
C VAL A 231 8.18 -10.49 1.04
N ASP A 232 8.42 -11.80 1.07
CA ASP A 232 7.83 -12.71 2.05
C ASP A 232 8.79 -13.81 2.56
N LYS A 233 10.08 -13.67 2.33
CA LYS A 233 11.11 -14.62 2.76
C LYS A 233 10.85 -16.06 2.31
N GLY A 234 10.22 -16.23 1.14
CA GLY A 234 9.92 -17.55 0.58
C GLY A 234 8.65 -18.22 1.15
N TRP A 235 7.85 -17.51 1.95
CA TRP A 235 6.59 -18.05 2.47
C TRP A 235 5.64 -18.55 1.35
N SER A 236 5.52 -17.80 0.27
CA SER A 236 4.63 -18.13 -0.85
C SER A 236 5.22 -19.14 -1.85
N SER A 237 6.35 -19.73 -1.55
CA SER A 237 7.02 -20.73 -2.43
C SER A 237 6.59 -22.17 -2.17
N PHE A 238 5.62 -22.40 -1.25
CA PHE A 238 5.14 -23.73 -0.85
C PHE A 238 3.70 -23.99 -1.26
#